data_af0eeee9b6a63466f6eb0c54deba1310
#
_entry.id   af0eeee9b6a63466f6eb0c54deba1310
#
_cell.length_a   1.000
_cell.length_b   1.000
_cell.length_c   1.000
_cell.angle_alpha   90.00
_cell.angle_beta   90.00
_cell.angle_gamma   90.00
#
_symmetry.space_group_name_H-M   'P 1'
#
loop_
_entity.id
_entity.type
_entity.pdbx_description
1 polymer ?
#
loop_
_entity_poly.entity_id
_entity_poly.type
_entity_poly.pdbx_seq_one_letter_code
_entity_poly.pdbx_strand_id
1 'polypeptide(L)'
;MQRLWRFDLDGSNASLILPEIAPVGYHKWINESTVVMFVLGSPATLQVGDLETGQARILTEDIGRSIHNIPGTEDISYVQRHEDGSATIMRLPGRGGPPERISEAVSQGDFHAWTPDHFLLMTDGPLIFARRYEPGASWKQIADFSDLHLNLSRLAVSPDGAQIALVAELDALELPAN
;
A
#
# COMPACT_ATOMS: atom_id res chain seq x y z
N MET A 1 6.06 -20.07 7.21
CA MET A 1 4.90 -19.47 6.52
C MET A 1 4.44 -18.26 7.32
N GLN A 2 4.26 -17.10 6.67
CA GLN A 2 3.86 -15.84 7.32
C GLN A 2 2.39 -15.89 7.69
N ARG A 3 2.06 -15.58 8.96
CA ARG A 3 0.69 -15.61 9.49
C ARG A 3 0.42 -14.34 10.31
N LEU A 4 -0.85 -14.01 10.49
CA LEU A 4 -1.27 -12.83 11.22
C LEU A 4 -1.46 -13.14 12.70
N TRP A 5 -0.76 -12.42 13.57
CA TRP A 5 -0.83 -12.54 15.01
C TRP A 5 -1.35 -11.25 15.63
N ARG A 6 -2.11 -11.36 16.70
CA ARG A 6 -2.58 -10.26 17.54
C ARG A 6 -2.02 -10.41 18.94
N PHE A 7 -1.62 -9.28 19.54
CA PHE A 7 -1.22 -9.16 20.94
C PHE A 7 -1.83 -7.90 21.53
N ASP A 8 -1.90 -7.82 22.83
CA ASP A 8 -2.14 -6.57 23.53
C ASP A 8 -0.87 -5.69 23.47
N LEU A 9 -1.01 -4.38 23.71
CA LEU A 9 0.12 -3.44 23.58
C LEU A 9 1.26 -3.72 24.58
N ASP A 10 0.97 -4.43 25.68
CA ASP A 10 1.97 -4.88 26.66
C ASP A 10 2.66 -6.19 26.25
N GLY A 11 2.32 -6.75 25.08
CA GLY A 11 2.83 -8.00 24.54
C GLY A 11 2.13 -9.25 25.06
N SER A 12 1.12 -9.11 25.93
CA SER A 12 0.32 -10.24 26.41
C SER A 12 -0.72 -10.70 25.40
N ASN A 13 -1.43 -11.80 25.72
CA ASN A 13 -2.56 -12.35 24.97
C ASN A 13 -2.26 -12.63 23.48
N ALA A 14 -1.05 -13.13 23.19
CA ALA A 14 -0.66 -13.53 21.84
C ALA A 14 -1.63 -14.57 21.26
N SER A 15 -2.23 -14.28 20.12
CA SER A 15 -3.16 -15.17 19.45
C SER A 15 -3.04 -15.11 17.93
N LEU A 16 -3.14 -16.27 17.30
CA LEU A 16 -3.20 -16.37 15.84
C LEU A 16 -4.62 -15.99 15.39
N ILE A 17 -4.72 -15.03 14.49
CA ILE A 17 -6.00 -14.62 13.91
C ILE A 17 -6.06 -15.05 12.45
N LEU A 18 -7.27 -15.39 11.97
CA LEU A 18 -7.51 -15.91 10.61
C LEU A 18 -6.52 -17.04 10.24
N PRO A 19 -6.46 -18.13 11.00
CA PRO A 19 -5.38 -19.13 10.91
C PRO A 19 -5.27 -19.82 9.55
N GLU A 20 -6.37 -19.85 8.80
CA GLU A 20 -6.42 -20.47 7.46
C GLU A 20 -5.84 -19.55 6.37
N ILE A 21 -5.60 -18.28 6.68
CA ILE A 21 -5.09 -17.29 5.72
C ILE A 21 -3.56 -17.22 5.82
N ALA A 22 -2.89 -17.68 4.78
CA ALA A 22 -1.42 -17.64 4.70
C ALA A 22 -0.95 -17.86 3.24
N PRO A 23 0.20 -17.31 2.86
CA PRO A 23 1.06 -16.41 3.63
C PRO A 23 0.57 -14.94 3.52
N VAL A 24 0.50 -14.24 4.66
CA VAL A 24 0.13 -12.81 4.71
C VAL A 24 1.38 -11.95 4.64
N GLY A 25 1.46 -11.06 3.65
CA GLY A 25 2.59 -10.14 3.48
C GLY A 25 2.38 -8.79 4.17
N TYR A 26 1.30 -8.10 3.81
CA TYR A 26 0.94 -6.78 4.33
C TYR A 26 -0.49 -6.79 4.80
N HIS A 27 -0.80 -5.92 5.75
CA HIS A 27 -2.16 -5.81 6.28
C HIS A 27 -2.45 -4.42 6.83
N LYS A 28 -3.74 -4.08 6.92
CA LYS A 28 -4.24 -2.86 7.57
C LYS A 28 -5.58 -3.15 8.24
N TRP A 29 -5.79 -2.55 9.42
CA TRP A 29 -7.08 -2.52 10.08
C TRP A 29 -8.00 -1.51 9.40
N ILE A 30 -9.23 -1.91 9.12
CA ILE A 30 -10.33 -0.99 8.78
C ILE A 30 -10.95 -0.46 10.06
N ASN A 31 -11.26 -1.39 10.99
CA ASN A 31 -11.85 -1.12 12.30
C ASN A 31 -11.38 -2.20 13.30
N GLU A 32 -11.99 -2.28 14.47
CA GLU A 32 -11.58 -3.19 15.55
C GLU A 32 -11.71 -4.68 15.22
N SER A 33 -12.60 -5.04 14.28
CA SER A 33 -12.86 -6.44 13.90
C SER A 33 -12.54 -6.78 12.45
N THR A 34 -12.22 -5.80 11.61
CA THR A 34 -12.00 -6.03 10.17
C THR A 34 -10.58 -5.68 9.75
N VAL A 35 -9.91 -6.62 9.09
CA VAL A 35 -8.55 -6.46 8.57
C VAL A 35 -8.52 -6.71 7.06
N VAL A 36 -7.79 -5.86 6.33
CA VAL A 36 -7.47 -6.07 4.91
C VAL A 36 -6.06 -6.61 4.80
N MET A 37 -5.87 -7.61 3.96
CA MET A 37 -4.62 -8.35 3.84
C MET A 37 -4.20 -8.49 2.38
N PHE A 38 -2.89 -8.27 2.13
CA PHE A 38 -2.20 -8.76 0.96
C PHE A 38 -1.78 -10.21 1.24
N VAL A 39 -2.36 -11.15 0.55
CA VAL A 39 -2.02 -12.57 0.67
C VAL A 39 -1.20 -12.97 -0.55
N LEU A 40 0.02 -13.47 -0.28
CA LEU A 40 0.94 -13.86 -1.34
C LEU A 40 0.40 -15.06 -2.11
N GLY A 41 0.64 -15.04 -3.42
CA GLY A 41 0.23 -16.09 -4.35
C GLY A 41 0.60 -15.70 -5.77
N SER A 42 0.18 -16.48 -6.73
CA SER A 42 0.29 -16.21 -8.17
C SER A 42 -1.09 -16.42 -8.81
N PRO A 43 -1.89 -15.36 -8.92
CA PRO A 43 -1.65 -13.98 -8.49
C PRO A 43 -1.74 -13.78 -6.96
N ALA A 44 -1.24 -12.64 -6.47
CA ALA A 44 -1.47 -12.20 -5.10
C ALA A 44 -2.90 -11.67 -4.95
N THR A 45 -3.50 -11.81 -3.76
CA THR A 45 -4.90 -11.44 -3.53
C THR A 45 -5.06 -10.40 -2.44
N LEU A 46 -6.04 -9.52 -2.60
CA LEU A 46 -6.58 -8.68 -1.53
C LEU A 46 -7.71 -9.45 -0.84
N GLN A 47 -7.55 -9.67 0.46
CA GLN A 47 -8.57 -10.35 1.25
C GLN A 47 -9.05 -9.47 2.39
N VAL A 48 -10.33 -9.57 2.69
CA VAL A 48 -10.96 -8.92 3.84
C VAL A 48 -11.32 -9.99 4.85
N GLY A 49 -10.75 -9.88 6.04
CA GLY A 49 -10.99 -10.80 7.15
C GLY A 49 -11.83 -10.14 8.24
N ASP A 50 -12.79 -10.90 8.76
CA ASP A 50 -13.64 -10.54 9.88
C ASP A 50 -13.25 -11.40 11.09
N LEU A 51 -12.80 -10.75 12.15
CA LEU A 51 -12.30 -11.43 13.35
C LEU A 51 -13.41 -11.91 14.28
N GLU A 52 -14.64 -11.39 14.16
CA GLU A 52 -15.78 -11.86 14.93
C GLU A 52 -16.26 -13.22 14.42
N THR A 53 -16.28 -13.37 13.10
CA THR A 53 -16.69 -14.63 12.45
C THR A 53 -15.52 -15.57 12.20
N GLY A 54 -14.27 -15.08 12.24
CA GLY A 54 -13.08 -15.83 11.89
C GLY A 54 -12.95 -16.15 10.40
N GLN A 55 -13.74 -15.51 9.56
CA GLN A 55 -13.77 -15.76 8.12
C GLN A 55 -13.04 -14.67 7.33
N ALA A 56 -12.54 -15.04 6.17
CA ALA A 56 -11.99 -14.10 5.20
C ALA A 56 -12.57 -14.39 3.80
N ARG A 57 -12.64 -13.33 2.98
CA ARG A 57 -13.03 -13.44 1.58
C ARG A 57 -12.04 -12.75 0.67
N ILE A 58 -11.79 -13.34 -0.48
CA ILE A 58 -11.03 -12.68 -1.56
C ILE A 58 -11.91 -11.56 -2.11
N LEU A 59 -11.34 -10.37 -2.19
CA LEU A 59 -11.98 -9.20 -2.78
C LEU A 59 -11.60 -9.05 -4.26
N THR A 60 -10.30 -9.15 -4.54
CA THR A 60 -9.73 -9.08 -5.89
C THR A 60 -8.36 -9.75 -5.93
N GLU A 61 -7.87 -10.00 -7.13
CA GLU A 61 -6.57 -10.60 -7.41
C GLU A 61 -5.66 -9.61 -8.12
N ASP A 62 -4.40 -9.96 -8.27
CA ASP A 62 -3.37 -9.19 -8.97
C ASP A 62 -3.21 -7.76 -8.45
N ILE A 63 -2.90 -7.66 -7.16
CA ILE A 63 -2.74 -6.39 -6.46
C ILE A 63 -1.27 -6.07 -6.20
N GLY A 64 -0.98 -4.78 -6.07
CA GLY A 64 0.29 -4.28 -5.54
C GLY A 64 0.42 -4.50 -4.04
N ARG A 65 1.61 -4.29 -3.51
CA ARG A 65 1.96 -4.59 -2.10
C ARG A 65 1.54 -3.51 -1.11
N SER A 66 1.07 -2.37 -1.60
CA SER A 66 0.74 -1.20 -0.79
C SER A 66 -0.73 -1.18 -0.40
N ILE A 67 -1.00 -1.21 0.91
CA ILE A 67 -2.33 -1.08 1.50
C ILE A 67 -2.25 0.01 2.58
N HIS A 68 -3.06 1.08 2.46
CA HIS A 68 -3.04 2.20 3.39
C HIS A 68 -4.44 2.65 3.78
N ASN A 69 -4.58 3.13 5.03
CA ASN A 69 -5.75 3.91 5.39
C ASN A 69 -5.71 5.25 4.65
N ILE A 70 -6.83 5.66 4.08
CA ILE A 70 -6.97 6.99 3.49
C ILE A 70 -7.15 8.00 4.63
N PRO A 71 -6.30 9.02 4.76
CA PRO A 71 -6.36 9.97 5.87
C PRO A 71 -7.76 10.55 6.09
N GLY A 72 -8.18 10.67 7.35
CA GLY A 72 -9.47 11.25 7.72
C GLY A 72 -10.70 10.40 7.38
N THR A 73 -10.51 9.15 6.95
CA THR A 73 -11.60 8.22 6.61
C THR A 73 -11.38 6.84 7.25
N GLU A 74 -12.40 5.97 7.16
CA GLU A 74 -12.31 4.55 7.49
C GLU A 74 -11.91 3.70 6.27
N ASP A 75 -11.65 4.34 5.12
CA ASP A 75 -11.43 3.66 3.86
C ASP A 75 -9.97 3.22 3.70
N ILE A 76 -9.78 2.21 2.87
CA ILE A 76 -8.47 1.66 2.53
C ILE A 76 -8.17 1.95 1.06
N SER A 77 -6.94 2.31 0.76
CA SER A 77 -6.44 2.35 -0.62
C SER A 77 -5.50 1.18 -0.89
N TYR A 78 -5.51 0.71 -2.14
CA TYR A 78 -4.62 -0.33 -2.64
C TYR A 78 -4.35 -0.13 -4.13
N VAL A 79 -3.35 -0.81 -4.67
CA VAL A 79 -3.04 -0.82 -6.11
C VAL A 79 -3.64 -2.06 -6.74
N GLN A 80 -4.47 -1.89 -7.76
CA GLN A 80 -4.94 -2.94 -8.65
C GLN A 80 -4.07 -2.95 -9.90
N ARG A 81 -3.50 -4.09 -10.25
CA ARG A 81 -2.78 -4.28 -11.52
C ARG A 81 -3.71 -4.81 -12.58
N HIS A 82 -3.37 -4.54 -13.85
CA HIS A 82 -4.13 -4.97 -15.02
C HIS A 82 -3.24 -5.79 -15.96
N GLU A 83 -3.86 -6.62 -16.77
CA GLU A 83 -3.18 -7.52 -17.72
C GLU A 83 -2.35 -6.76 -18.78
N ASP A 84 -2.72 -5.53 -19.09
CA ASP A 84 -2.02 -4.65 -20.03
C ASP A 84 -0.76 -4.00 -19.42
N GLY A 85 -0.44 -4.31 -18.16
CA GLY A 85 0.67 -3.75 -17.42
C GLY A 85 0.38 -2.39 -16.78
N SER A 86 -0.81 -1.82 -16.94
CA SER A 86 -1.21 -0.63 -16.21
C SER A 86 -1.59 -0.97 -14.76
N ALA A 87 -1.70 0.05 -13.92
CA ALA A 87 -2.16 -0.10 -12.56
C ALA A 87 -3.08 1.06 -12.17
N THR A 88 -4.01 0.78 -11.26
CA THR A 88 -5.00 1.74 -10.77
C THR A 88 -4.97 1.79 -9.24
N ILE A 89 -5.02 2.97 -8.67
CA ILE A 89 -5.21 3.11 -7.22
C ILE A 89 -6.69 3.07 -6.94
N MET A 90 -7.08 2.14 -6.08
CA MET A 90 -8.45 1.85 -5.70
C MET A 90 -8.71 2.27 -4.27
N ARG A 91 -9.95 2.63 -3.98
CA ARG A 91 -10.52 2.83 -2.64
C ARG A 91 -11.44 1.68 -2.29
N LEU A 92 -11.23 1.06 -1.17
CA LEU A 92 -12.16 0.13 -0.54
C LEU A 92 -12.91 0.88 0.57
N PRO A 93 -14.25 1.08 0.44
CA PRO A 93 -15.03 1.74 1.49
C PRO A 93 -15.02 0.93 2.79
N GLY A 94 -14.65 1.58 3.90
CA GLY A 94 -14.55 0.93 5.23
C GLY A 94 -15.89 0.44 5.77
N ARG A 95 -16.99 1.06 5.34
CA ARG A 95 -18.37 0.66 5.69
C ARG A 95 -18.94 -0.42 4.78
N GLY A 96 -18.13 -0.99 3.91
CA GLY A 96 -18.56 -1.95 2.90
C GLY A 96 -18.98 -1.31 1.59
N GLY A 97 -19.12 -2.13 0.56
CA GLY A 97 -19.43 -1.71 -0.80
C GLY A 97 -18.37 -2.18 -1.80
N PRO A 98 -18.57 -1.95 -3.09
CA PRO A 98 -17.60 -2.27 -4.10
C PRO A 98 -16.40 -1.32 -4.05
N PRO A 99 -15.21 -1.78 -4.47
CA PRO A 99 -14.08 -0.89 -4.65
C PRO A 99 -14.35 0.19 -5.70
N GLU A 100 -13.82 1.38 -5.45
CA GLU A 100 -13.96 2.56 -6.32
C GLU A 100 -12.59 3.00 -6.81
N ARG A 101 -12.53 3.50 -8.04
CA ARG A 101 -11.30 4.03 -8.61
C ARG A 101 -10.98 5.42 -8.05
N ILE A 102 -9.72 5.60 -7.60
CA ILE A 102 -9.17 6.93 -7.24
C ILE A 102 -8.50 7.56 -8.47
N SER A 103 -7.52 6.85 -9.06
CA SER A 103 -6.75 7.34 -10.22
C SER A 103 -5.99 6.20 -10.89
N GLU A 104 -5.47 6.45 -12.09
CA GLU A 104 -4.36 5.66 -12.61
C GLU A 104 -3.14 5.84 -11.69
N ALA A 105 -2.34 4.78 -11.58
CA ALA A 105 -1.02 4.87 -10.97
C ALA A 105 -0.04 5.60 -11.90
N VAL A 106 1.05 6.16 -11.34
CA VAL A 106 2.07 6.86 -12.14
C VAL A 106 2.87 5.87 -12.99
N SER A 107 3.12 4.68 -12.43
CA SER A 107 3.86 3.60 -13.08
C SER A 107 3.22 2.26 -12.73
N GLN A 108 3.84 1.17 -13.14
CA GLN A 108 3.47 -0.18 -12.68
C GLN A 108 3.85 -0.42 -11.21
N GLY A 109 4.18 0.66 -10.48
CA GLY A 109 4.69 0.61 -9.12
C GLY A 109 3.72 -0.04 -8.13
N ASP A 110 4.29 -0.81 -7.22
CA ASP A 110 3.58 -1.54 -6.18
C ASP A 110 3.18 -0.67 -4.99
N PHE A 111 3.83 0.50 -4.87
CA PHE A 111 3.80 1.27 -3.64
C PHE A 111 3.29 2.67 -3.85
N HIS A 112 2.42 3.08 -2.94
CA HIS A 112 2.00 4.46 -2.77
C HIS A 112 2.06 4.81 -1.29
N ALA A 113 1.99 6.10 -0.96
CA ALA A 113 1.81 6.58 0.41
C ALA A 113 0.87 7.77 0.43
N TRP A 114 0.39 8.11 1.63
CA TRP A 114 -0.45 9.27 1.86
C TRP A 114 0.28 10.29 2.73
N THR A 115 0.11 11.57 2.42
CA THR A 115 0.42 12.64 3.36
C THR A 115 -0.78 12.92 4.26
N PRO A 116 -0.60 13.47 5.47
CA PRO A 116 -1.71 13.79 6.36
C PRO A 116 -2.70 14.80 5.77
N ASP A 117 -2.26 15.64 4.85
CA ASP A 117 -3.06 16.65 4.15
C ASP A 117 -3.66 16.16 2.83
N HIS A 118 -3.84 14.84 2.71
CA HIS A 118 -4.57 14.17 1.62
C HIS A 118 -3.90 14.23 0.25
N PHE A 119 -2.57 14.22 0.18
CA PHE A 119 -1.88 13.91 -1.06
C PHE A 119 -1.50 12.43 -1.13
N LEU A 120 -1.68 11.89 -2.30
CA LEU A 120 -1.21 10.57 -2.69
C LEU A 120 0.16 10.73 -3.35
N LEU A 121 1.13 9.93 -2.91
CA LEU A 121 2.49 9.93 -3.43
C LEU A 121 2.82 8.60 -4.10
N MET A 122 3.51 8.65 -5.23
CA MET A 122 4.11 7.50 -5.91
C MET A 122 5.48 7.83 -6.47
N THR A 123 6.27 6.79 -6.76
CA THR A 123 7.58 6.93 -7.42
C THR A 123 7.54 6.31 -8.81
N ASP A 124 8.37 6.85 -9.71
CA ASP A 124 8.71 6.26 -11.01
C ASP A 124 10.19 6.50 -11.29
N GLY A 125 11.01 5.44 -11.21
CA GLY A 125 12.46 5.56 -11.23
C GLY A 125 12.95 6.52 -10.14
N PRO A 126 13.73 7.57 -10.49
CA PRO A 126 14.24 8.55 -9.55
C PRO A 126 13.22 9.66 -9.17
N LEU A 127 12.03 9.64 -9.74
CA LEU A 127 11.06 10.72 -9.63
C LEU A 127 10.02 10.43 -8.55
N ILE A 128 9.56 11.48 -7.85
CA ILE A 128 8.41 11.42 -6.96
C ILE A 128 7.30 12.28 -7.55
N PHE A 129 6.10 11.70 -7.56
CA PHE A 129 4.88 12.35 -7.98
C PHE A 129 3.90 12.47 -6.82
N ALA A 130 3.15 13.58 -6.80
CA ALA A 130 2.06 13.81 -5.88
C ALA A 130 0.75 14.11 -6.63
N ARG A 131 -0.35 13.63 -6.06
CA ARG A 131 -1.70 13.91 -6.55
C ARG A 131 -2.60 14.23 -5.38
N ARG A 132 -3.35 15.33 -5.44
CA ARG A 132 -4.34 15.63 -4.41
C ARG A 132 -5.52 14.65 -4.48
N TYR A 133 -6.05 14.26 -3.34
CA TYR A 133 -7.23 13.40 -3.24
C TYR A 133 -8.50 14.22 -3.48
N GLU A 134 -8.73 14.56 -4.73
CA GLU A 134 -9.93 15.27 -5.18
C GLU A 134 -10.29 14.86 -6.62
N PRO A 135 -11.56 14.97 -7.01
CA PRO A 135 -11.98 14.67 -8.37
C PRO A 135 -11.25 15.54 -9.40
N GLY A 136 -10.80 14.91 -10.51
CA GLY A 136 -10.14 15.61 -11.61
C GLY A 136 -8.70 16.05 -11.36
N ALA A 137 -8.14 15.83 -10.15
CA ALA A 137 -6.73 16.11 -9.90
C ALA A 137 -5.82 15.22 -10.77
N SER A 138 -4.71 15.79 -11.20
CA SER A 138 -3.65 15.09 -11.95
C SER A 138 -2.39 14.90 -11.10
N TRP A 139 -1.58 13.92 -11.47
CA TRP A 139 -0.25 13.73 -10.92
C TRP A 139 0.67 14.88 -11.33
N LYS A 140 1.48 15.33 -10.39
CA LYS A 140 2.53 16.33 -10.59
C LYS A 140 3.84 15.81 -10.03
N GLN A 141 4.91 15.91 -10.80
CA GLN A 141 6.25 15.65 -10.29
C GLN A 141 6.60 16.70 -9.24
N ILE A 142 7.07 16.23 -8.08
CA ILE A 142 7.44 17.09 -6.94
C ILE A 142 8.91 16.98 -6.56
N ALA A 143 9.59 15.91 -6.98
CA ALA A 143 11.01 15.73 -6.75
C ALA A 143 11.65 14.92 -7.88
N ASP A 144 12.95 15.13 -8.06
CA ASP A 144 13.81 14.45 -9.02
C ASP A 144 15.16 14.15 -8.36
N PHE A 145 15.52 12.88 -8.30
CA PHE A 145 16.76 12.36 -7.72
C PHE A 145 17.67 11.72 -8.79
N SER A 146 17.47 12.07 -10.07
CA SER A 146 18.26 11.52 -11.18
C SER A 146 19.76 11.76 -11.01
N ASP A 147 20.14 12.92 -10.46
CA ASP A 147 21.55 13.26 -10.20
C ASP A 147 22.20 12.36 -9.13
N LEU A 148 21.41 11.65 -8.34
CA LEU A 148 21.88 10.72 -7.32
C LEU A 148 21.92 9.27 -7.80
N HIS A 149 21.53 9.00 -9.05
CA HIS A 149 21.45 7.67 -9.66
C HIS A 149 20.63 6.67 -8.81
N LEU A 150 19.53 7.15 -8.21
CA LEU A 150 18.65 6.36 -7.36
C LEU A 150 17.48 5.82 -8.17
N ASN A 151 17.20 4.54 -7.99
CA ASN A 151 15.95 3.92 -8.41
C ASN A 151 15.05 3.72 -7.18
N LEU A 152 14.00 4.54 -7.06
CA LEU A 152 13.11 4.57 -5.91
C LEU A 152 12.07 3.45 -6.02
N SER A 153 11.92 2.66 -4.96
CA SER A 153 10.96 1.54 -4.94
C SER A 153 9.84 1.73 -3.94
N ARG A 154 10.12 2.27 -2.77
CA ARG A 154 9.16 2.43 -1.67
C ARG A 154 9.29 3.79 -1.02
N LEU A 155 8.17 4.27 -0.48
CA LEU A 155 8.13 5.53 0.25
C LEU A 155 7.20 5.41 1.46
N ALA A 156 7.53 6.17 2.50
CA ALA A 156 6.70 6.33 3.67
C ALA A 156 6.77 7.79 4.16
N VAL A 157 5.65 8.36 4.52
CA VAL A 157 5.55 9.73 5.04
C VAL A 157 5.45 9.68 6.56
N SER A 158 6.16 10.59 7.25
CA SER A 158 6.05 10.74 8.69
C SER A 158 4.65 11.18 9.10
N PRO A 159 4.18 10.83 10.33
CA PRO A 159 2.81 11.16 10.76
C PRO A 159 2.48 12.65 10.75
N ASP A 160 3.47 13.51 10.89
CA ASP A 160 3.35 14.98 10.82
C ASP A 160 3.46 15.54 9.39
N GLY A 161 3.76 14.68 8.40
CA GLY A 161 3.97 15.08 7.00
C GLY A 161 5.28 15.81 6.73
N ALA A 162 6.17 15.94 7.72
CA ALA A 162 7.39 16.74 7.59
C ALA A 162 8.53 16.02 6.87
N GLN A 163 8.49 14.68 6.79
CA GLN A 163 9.56 13.86 6.23
C GLN A 163 9.02 12.74 5.36
N ILE A 164 9.82 12.33 4.37
CA ILE A 164 9.58 11.15 3.54
C ILE A 164 10.81 10.24 3.68
N ALA A 165 10.59 8.99 4.05
CA ALA A 165 11.58 7.94 3.97
C ALA A 165 11.44 7.23 2.62
N LEU A 166 12.56 7.00 1.95
CA LEU A 166 12.63 6.36 0.64
C LEU A 166 13.49 5.10 0.72
N VAL A 167 13.06 4.05 0.03
CA VAL A 167 13.93 2.91 -0.28
C VAL A 167 14.35 3.05 -1.73
N ALA A 168 15.66 3.07 -1.95
CA ALA A 168 16.26 3.22 -3.27
C ALA A 168 17.30 2.13 -3.51
N GLU A 169 17.44 1.73 -4.76
CA GLU A 169 18.57 0.95 -5.26
C GLU A 169 19.51 1.92 -5.98
N LEU A 170 20.82 1.76 -5.74
CA LEU A 170 21.83 2.47 -6.54
C LEU A 170 21.93 1.76 -7.89
N ASP A 171 21.93 2.51 -8.97
CA ASP A 171 22.26 1.96 -10.27
C ASP A 171 23.67 1.35 -10.22
N ALA A 172 23.79 0.11 -10.68
CA ALA A 172 24.95 -0.77 -10.49
C ALA A 172 26.27 -0.26 -11.14
N LEU A 173 26.31 0.97 -11.65
CA LEU A 173 27.42 1.50 -12.42
C LEU A 173 28.40 2.37 -11.62
N GLU A 174 28.13 2.74 -10.39
CA GLU A 174 29.04 3.62 -9.62
C GLU A 174 29.16 3.28 -8.13
N LEU A 175 29.48 2.04 -7.80
CA LEU A 175 30.14 1.80 -6.52
C LEU A 175 31.62 2.23 -6.70
N PRO A 176 32.12 3.25 -5.98
CA PRO A 176 33.54 3.57 -6.01
C PRO A 176 34.30 2.31 -5.60
N ALA A 177 35.28 1.91 -6.43
CA ALA A 177 36.18 0.81 -6.10
C ALA A 177 36.88 1.14 -4.78
N ASN A 178 36.67 0.28 -3.76
CA ASN A 178 37.39 0.32 -2.49
C ASN A 178 38.89 0.04 -2.72
#